data_595bbf598c83b065712bcf74e05376e3
#
_entry.id   595bbf598c83b065712bcf74e05376e3
#
_cell.length_a   1.000
_cell.length_b   1.000
_cell.length_c   1.000
_cell.angle_alpha   90.00
_cell.angle_beta   90.00
_cell.angle_gamma   90.00
#
_symmetry.space_group_name_H-M   'P 1'
#
loop_
_entity.id
_entity.type
_entity.pdbx_description
1 polymer ?
#
loop_
_entity_poly.entity_id
_entity_poly.type
_entity_poly.pdbx_seq_one_letter_code
_entity_poly.pdbx_strand_id
1 'polypeptide(L)'
;MTIMRKIYIAIIMLLMLPMTMGAQALKGSYFLDNSLTRTKLNPAFAPRANYFSLPVISNFGIGLYGNIGPADFLYPIDGTLYTYLNQKVSSEEFAKNLAKRPGMDFEVDTDILGFGFYTSKDAFWSFDLGLKLDGTFGVPRDLFIFMKQGMPDPEQVYSLSGFDIYQTSSVYASLGHSRDLSRWVKGLRVGAKFKFYVPVNHIGMTLGDSQLSMTQDKWTVKTNASAVLATSFLKMHPEAMTGESETELLDMNFANIGPAGYGFAFDLGAEYRLNVGSVVDGMTFSLAATDLGAYFFKSAQQFASSGEAAYEGLKDIEFGGNMDFTENINALMDDFLALADFEEVTGAKSYRLSTGPKIYAGVEYPFLKDKMSAGLLYSAKFGYSRMINELTLSYNLNPAKWFNFGVNWSFLNAYKTIGWMMEFTPKAGVNFFIGSDYTFMEVMPKIFLPVDKFWVNARFGLTFAVGTKHRP
;
A
#
# COMPACT_ATOMS: atom_id res chain seq x y z
N MET A 1 -22.81 -17.94 16.94
CA MET A 1 -21.49 -18.57 16.69
C MET A 1 -21.12 -18.81 15.21
N THR A 2 -22.08 -18.89 14.30
CA THR A 2 -21.82 -19.29 12.90
C THR A 2 -21.49 -18.12 11.97
N ILE A 3 -22.12 -16.96 12.12
CA ILE A 3 -22.02 -15.80 11.19
C ILE A 3 -20.67 -15.10 11.35
N MET A 4 -20.26 -14.80 12.57
CA MET A 4 -18.99 -14.11 12.83
C MET A 4 -17.78 -14.97 12.49
N ARG A 5 -17.83 -16.27 12.78
CA ARG A 5 -16.78 -17.19 12.33
C ARG A 5 -16.66 -17.21 10.81
N LYS A 6 -17.77 -17.04 10.09
CA LYS A 6 -17.79 -16.90 8.63
C LYS A 6 -17.28 -15.53 8.18
N ILE A 7 -17.61 -14.43 8.90
CA ILE A 7 -17.06 -13.08 8.65
C ILE A 7 -15.55 -13.03 8.92
N TYR A 8 -15.08 -13.62 10.03
CA TYR A 8 -13.63 -13.76 10.29
C TYR A 8 -12.96 -14.63 9.25
N ILE A 9 -13.55 -15.77 8.91
CA ILE A 9 -13.03 -16.62 7.85
C ILE A 9 -13.08 -15.89 6.51
N ALA A 10 -14.11 -15.08 6.24
CA ALA A 10 -14.20 -14.27 5.03
C ALA A 10 -13.20 -13.12 5.01
N ILE A 11 -13.04 -12.39 6.11
CA ILE A 11 -12.02 -11.35 6.26
C ILE A 11 -10.62 -11.98 6.25
N ILE A 12 -10.41 -13.07 6.95
CA ILE A 12 -9.15 -13.82 6.94
C ILE A 12 -8.92 -14.48 5.58
N MET A 13 -9.93 -15.04 4.91
CA MET A 13 -9.78 -15.53 3.53
C MET A 13 -9.64 -14.40 2.51
N LEU A 14 -10.29 -13.26 2.69
CA LEU A 14 -10.07 -12.07 1.88
C LEU A 14 -8.65 -11.50 2.07
N LEU A 15 -8.14 -11.57 3.29
CA LEU A 15 -6.76 -11.27 3.65
C LEU A 15 -5.80 -12.42 3.29
N MET A 16 -6.31 -13.67 3.20
CA MET A 16 -5.55 -14.89 2.87
C MET A 16 -5.73 -15.37 1.43
N LEU A 17 -6.54 -14.74 0.60
CA LEU A 17 -6.48 -14.94 -0.86
C LEU A 17 -5.11 -14.49 -1.35
N PRO A 18 -4.42 -15.30 -1.99
CA PRO A 18 -3.22 -16.02 -1.59
C PRO A 18 -2.14 -15.08 -1.04
N MET A 19 -1.62 -15.35 0.14
CA MET A 19 -0.40 -14.76 0.73
C MET A 19 0.87 -14.96 -0.14
N THR A 20 0.71 -15.27 -1.39
CA THR A 20 1.83 -15.52 -2.32
C THR A 20 2.17 -14.35 -3.22
N MET A 21 1.84 -13.10 -2.87
CA MET A 21 1.91 -12.01 -3.87
C MET A 21 2.32 -10.65 -3.34
N GLY A 22 3.18 -10.04 -3.98
CA GLY A 22 4.10 -9.00 -3.75
C GLY A 22 3.89 -7.55 -4.12
N ALA A 23 4.77 -6.65 -3.74
CA ALA A 23 4.65 -5.19 -3.69
C ALA A 23 5.33 -4.40 -4.83
N GLN A 24 5.14 -3.07 -4.79
CA GLN A 24 5.67 -2.00 -5.64
C GLN A 24 7.15 -2.16 -6.00
N ALA A 25 7.56 -1.69 -7.20
CA ALA A 25 8.97 -1.64 -7.60
C ALA A 25 9.82 -0.91 -6.56
N LEU A 26 10.95 -1.51 -6.17
CA LEU A 26 11.85 -0.94 -5.18
C LEU A 26 12.39 0.43 -5.64
N LYS A 27 12.26 1.44 -4.80
CA LYS A 27 12.87 2.77 -5.01
C LYS A 27 14.39 2.67 -5.06
N GLY A 28 14.97 1.72 -4.33
CA GLY A 28 16.39 1.37 -4.42
C GLY A 28 16.84 0.98 -5.81
N SER A 29 15.94 0.55 -6.71
CA SER A 29 16.26 0.29 -8.12
C SER A 29 16.28 1.55 -9.00
N TYR A 30 15.80 2.70 -8.52
CA TYR A 30 15.59 3.89 -9.34
C TYR A 30 16.86 4.36 -10.05
N PHE A 31 17.99 4.35 -9.36
CA PHE A 31 19.28 4.77 -9.88
C PHE A 31 20.23 3.60 -10.23
N LEU A 32 19.72 2.36 -10.27
CA LEU A 32 20.50 1.21 -10.70
C LEU A 32 20.29 0.96 -12.20
N ASP A 33 21.17 1.50 -13.02
CA ASP A 33 21.07 1.49 -14.50
C ASP A 33 20.88 0.11 -15.16
N ASN A 34 21.32 -0.94 -14.50
CA ASN A 34 21.18 -2.30 -15.00
C ASN A 34 19.87 -2.96 -14.57
N SER A 35 19.13 -2.35 -13.65
CA SER A 35 17.91 -2.95 -13.12
C SER A 35 16.78 -2.96 -14.15
N LEU A 36 16.21 -4.13 -14.37
CA LEU A 36 15.09 -4.30 -15.29
C LEU A 36 13.78 -3.76 -14.70
N THR A 37 13.71 -3.63 -13.37
CA THR A 37 12.50 -3.20 -12.67
C THR A 37 12.30 -1.69 -12.64
N ARG A 38 13.33 -0.91 -12.93
CA ARG A 38 13.25 0.57 -12.90
C ARG A 38 12.25 1.17 -13.90
N THR A 39 11.92 0.44 -14.97
CA THR A 39 10.90 0.84 -15.96
C THR A 39 9.49 0.96 -15.36
N LYS A 40 9.26 0.37 -14.18
CA LYS A 40 8.01 0.48 -13.43
C LYS A 40 7.91 1.78 -12.64
N LEU A 41 9.05 2.40 -12.32
CA LEU A 41 9.14 3.66 -11.60
C LEU A 41 9.16 4.88 -12.54
N ASN A 42 9.78 4.70 -13.70
CA ASN A 42 9.84 5.72 -14.74
C ASN A 42 9.87 5.06 -16.12
N PRO A 43 8.86 5.23 -16.96
CA PRO A 43 8.81 4.60 -18.27
C PRO A 43 9.88 5.11 -19.26
N ALA A 44 10.58 6.20 -18.97
CA ALA A 44 11.72 6.65 -19.75
C ALA A 44 12.96 5.76 -19.54
N PHE A 45 13.06 5.05 -18.42
CA PHE A 45 14.19 4.21 -18.09
C PHE A 45 14.19 2.92 -18.92
N ALA A 46 14.95 2.88 -19.98
CA ALA A 46 15.13 1.66 -20.76
C ALA A 46 16.30 0.84 -20.20
N PRO A 47 16.15 -0.47 -19.98
CA PRO A 47 17.24 -1.34 -19.53
C PRO A 47 18.27 -1.53 -20.65
N ARG A 48 19.51 -1.91 -20.28
CA ARG A 48 20.59 -2.08 -21.26
C ARG A 48 20.48 -3.32 -22.16
N ALA A 49 19.56 -4.22 -21.88
CA ALA A 49 19.34 -5.46 -22.63
C ALA A 49 17.85 -5.72 -22.82
N ASN A 50 17.52 -6.46 -23.86
CA ASN A 50 16.20 -7.08 -23.96
C ASN A 50 16.03 -8.05 -22.80
N TYR A 51 14.79 -8.25 -22.35
CA TYR A 51 14.52 -9.17 -21.26
C TYR A 51 13.22 -9.95 -21.47
N PHE A 52 13.15 -11.05 -20.76
CA PHE A 52 11.96 -11.86 -20.62
C PHE A 52 11.81 -12.30 -19.18
N SER A 53 10.60 -12.29 -18.69
CA SER A 53 10.22 -12.62 -17.32
C SER A 53 9.37 -13.88 -17.28
N LEU A 54 9.64 -14.77 -16.31
CA LEU A 54 8.84 -15.98 -16.07
C LEU A 54 7.72 -15.73 -15.08
N PRO A 55 6.62 -16.48 -15.14
CA PRO A 55 5.51 -16.35 -14.22
C PRO A 55 5.94 -16.49 -12.75
N VAL A 56 5.39 -15.65 -11.87
CA VAL A 56 5.49 -15.65 -10.41
C VAL A 56 6.86 -15.32 -9.84
N ILE A 57 7.95 -15.84 -10.39
CA ILE A 57 9.32 -15.68 -9.86
C ILE A 57 10.05 -14.46 -10.39
N SER A 58 9.49 -13.78 -11.39
CA SER A 58 10.20 -12.68 -12.08
C SER A 58 10.19 -11.38 -11.30
N ASN A 59 9.18 -11.14 -10.52
CA ASN A 59 9.05 -9.91 -9.79
C ASN A 59 7.97 -10.09 -8.71
N PHE A 60 8.43 -10.34 -7.52
CA PHE A 60 7.59 -10.56 -6.34
C PHE A 60 7.97 -9.56 -5.27
N GLY A 61 7.03 -8.82 -4.73
CA GLY A 61 7.27 -7.86 -3.69
C GLY A 61 6.09 -7.68 -2.73
N ILE A 62 6.30 -7.43 -1.45
CA ILE A 62 5.32 -7.15 -0.40
C ILE A 62 5.67 -5.85 0.31
N GLY A 63 4.68 -5.01 0.59
CA GLY A 63 4.85 -3.77 1.36
C GLY A 63 3.74 -3.56 2.37
N LEU A 64 4.14 -3.15 3.55
CA LEU A 64 3.28 -2.70 4.64
C LEU A 64 3.79 -1.34 5.10
N TYR A 65 2.95 -0.32 5.00
CA TYR A 65 3.32 1.08 5.23
C TYR A 65 2.37 1.69 6.25
N GLY A 66 2.78 1.73 7.52
CA GLY A 66 1.96 2.24 8.61
C GLY A 66 2.57 3.41 9.34
N ASN A 67 1.74 4.34 9.78
CA ASN A 67 2.14 5.36 10.74
C ASN A 67 1.80 4.96 12.18
N ILE A 68 1.44 3.68 12.38
CA ILE A 68 1.31 3.00 13.67
C ILE A 68 2.23 1.80 13.71
N GLY A 69 2.63 1.41 14.91
CA GLY A 69 3.47 0.24 15.14
C GLY A 69 3.63 -0.07 16.61
N PRO A 70 4.41 -1.09 16.96
CA PRO A 70 4.66 -1.45 18.35
C PRO A 70 5.12 -0.28 19.22
N ALA A 71 5.91 0.65 18.68
CA ALA A 71 6.39 1.84 19.40
C ALA A 71 5.27 2.76 19.93
N ASP A 72 4.08 2.72 19.34
CA ASP A 72 2.95 3.52 19.81
C ASP A 72 2.25 2.89 21.02
N PHE A 73 2.37 1.57 21.19
CA PHE A 73 1.60 0.80 22.16
C PHE A 73 2.45 0.16 23.28
N LEU A 74 3.76 0.08 23.08
CA LEU A 74 4.71 -0.58 23.96
C LEU A 74 5.78 0.41 24.44
N TYR A 75 5.86 0.58 25.75
CA TYR A 75 6.72 1.57 26.42
C TYR A 75 7.76 0.87 27.29
N PRO A 76 9.04 0.94 26.96
CA PRO A 76 10.10 0.42 27.81
C PRO A 76 10.37 1.42 28.95
N ILE A 77 9.95 1.10 30.18
CA ILE A 77 10.20 1.90 31.38
C ILE A 77 11.00 1.03 32.36
N ASP A 78 12.14 1.55 32.84
CA ASP A 78 13.03 0.86 33.79
C ASP A 78 13.38 -0.57 33.39
N GLY A 79 13.61 -0.82 32.08
CA GLY A 79 13.96 -2.14 31.56
C GLY A 79 12.81 -3.15 31.47
N THR A 80 11.59 -2.74 31.81
CA THR A 80 10.35 -3.52 31.69
C THR A 80 9.47 -2.92 30.59
N LEU A 81 8.86 -3.80 29.80
CA LEU A 81 7.95 -3.40 28.73
C LEU A 81 6.51 -3.28 29.27
N TYR A 82 5.94 -2.09 29.16
CA TYR A 82 4.56 -1.81 29.53
C TYR A 82 3.71 -1.53 28.30
N THR A 83 2.46 -1.94 28.32
CA THR A 83 1.50 -1.52 27.29
C THR A 83 1.04 -0.09 27.55
N TYR A 84 0.56 0.60 26.52
CA TYR A 84 -0.01 1.95 26.65
C TYR A 84 -1.15 2.03 27.66
N LEU A 85 -1.85 0.92 27.95
CA LEU A 85 -2.93 0.86 28.95
C LEU A 85 -2.41 0.94 30.38
N ASN A 86 -1.12 0.68 30.62
CA ASN A 86 -0.54 0.70 31.96
C ASN A 86 -0.54 2.14 32.53
N GLN A 87 -0.76 2.26 33.85
CA GLN A 87 -0.82 3.55 34.56
C GLN A 87 0.52 4.31 34.54
N LYS A 88 1.65 3.64 34.33
CA LYS A 88 2.96 4.28 34.18
C LYS A 88 3.11 5.08 32.87
N VAL A 89 2.28 4.83 31.90
CA VAL A 89 2.22 5.59 30.65
C VAL A 89 1.12 6.63 30.81
N SER A 90 1.43 7.91 30.73
CA SER A 90 0.42 8.97 30.83
C SER A 90 -0.45 9.04 29.57
N SER A 91 -1.71 9.47 29.73
CA SER A 91 -2.61 9.67 28.58
C SER A 91 -2.10 10.75 27.62
N GLU A 92 -1.43 11.77 28.14
CA GLU A 92 -0.84 12.85 27.34
C GLU A 92 0.33 12.36 26.49
N GLU A 93 1.23 11.56 27.09
CA GLU A 93 2.36 10.97 26.40
C GLU A 93 1.88 10.04 25.27
N PHE A 94 0.94 9.15 25.58
CA PHE A 94 0.33 8.27 24.59
C PHE A 94 -0.31 9.05 23.45
N ALA A 95 -1.17 10.04 23.76
CA ALA A 95 -1.84 10.85 22.77
C ALA A 95 -0.87 11.67 21.89
N LYS A 96 0.26 12.12 22.46
CA LYS A 96 1.31 12.85 21.70
C LYS A 96 2.03 11.95 20.71
N ASN A 97 2.31 10.70 21.07
CA ASN A 97 3.04 9.75 20.23
C ASN A 97 2.18 9.16 19.11
N LEU A 98 0.87 9.06 19.35
CA LEU A 98 -0.06 8.48 18.38
C LEU A 98 -0.27 9.42 17.18
N ALA A 99 -0.23 8.87 15.98
CA ALA A 99 -0.48 9.61 14.75
C ALA A 99 -1.88 10.25 14.76
N LYS A 100 -2.06 11.37 14.04
CA LYS A 100 -3.37 12.05 13.93
C LYS A 100 -4.41 11.19 13.20
N ARG A 101 -3.99 10.41 12.22
CA ARG A 101 -4.79 9.42 11.49
C ARG A 101 -4.01 8.11 11.47
N PRO A 102 -4.12 7.28 12.52
CA PRO A 102 -3.43 5.99 12.57
C PRO A 102 -3.94 5.07 11.47
N GLY A 103 -3.03 4.37 10.80
CA GLY A 103 -3.42 3.44 9.76
C GLY A 103 -2.24 2.80 9.06
N MET A 104 -2.56 1.83 8.23
CA MET A 104 -1.61 1.05 7.45
C MET A 104 -2.09 0.92 6.01
N ASP A 105 -1.18 1.05 5.07
CA ASP A 105 -1.38 0.68 3.67
C ASP A 105 -0.64 -0.63 3.41
N PHE A 106 -1.25 -1.51 2.65
CA PHE A 106 -0.60 -2.71 2.17
C PHE A 106 -0.66 -2.75 0.65
N GLU A 107 0.40 -3.19 0.07
CA GLU A 107 0.53 -3.35 -1.38
C GLU A 107 1.10 -4.70 -1.72
N VAL A 108 0.60 -5.24 -2.83
CA VAL A 108 0.92 -6.55 -3.31
C VAL A 108 0.92 -6.53 -4.84
N ASP A 109 2.07 -6.77 -5.49
CA ASP A 109 2.10 -6.93 -6.95
C ASP A 109 3.07 -8.04 -7.39
N THR A 110 2.72 -8.73 -8.48
CA THR A 110 3.58 -9.72 -9.12
C THR A 110 3.40 -9.73 -10.63
N ASP A 111 4.49 -10.02 -11.34
CA ASP A 111 4.43 -10.22 -12.78
C ASP A 111 4.13 -11.68 -13.10
N ILE A 112 3.10 -11.89 -13.93
CA ILE A 112 2.80 -13.20 -14.53
C ILE A 112 3.69 -13.40 -15.76
N LEU A 113 3.84 -12.35 -16.58
CA LEU A 113 4.63 -12.35 -17.80
C LEU A 113 5.14 -10.94 -18.05
N GLY A 114 6.38 -10.82 -18.45
CA GLY A 114 6.94 -9.55 -18.88
C GLY A 114 8.00 -9.76 -19.93
N PHE A 115 8.10 -8.83 -20.86
CA PHE A 115 9.20 -8.79 -21.81
C PHE A 115 9.47 -7.35 -22.26
N GLY A 116 10.71 -7.11 -22.64
CA GLY A 116 11.12 -5.84 -23.20
C GLY A 116 12.18 -6.02 -24.26
N PHE A 117 12.09 -5.21 -25.31
CA PHE A 117 12.98 -5.32 -26.44
C PHE A 117 13.21 -4.00 -27.16
N TYR A 118 14.40 -3.88 -27.73
CA TYR A 118 14.75 -2.77 -28.59
C TYR A 118 14.33 -3.06 -30.03
N THR A 119 13.56 -2.15 -30.63
CA THR A 119 13.25 -2.17 -32.08
C THR A 119 14.29 -1.39 -32.88
N SER A 120 14.97 -0.45 -32.23
CA SER A 120 16.12 0.29 -32.77
C SER A 120 17.03 0.71 -31.58
N LYS A 121 18.18 1.30 -31.85
CA LYS A 121 19.07 1.81 -30.79
C LYS A 121 18.39 2.83 -29.89
N ASP A 122 17.40 3.54 -30.41
CA ASP A 122 16.75 4.68 -29.76
C ASP A 122 15.38 4.33 -29.19
N ALA A 123 14.81 3.15 -29.49
CA ALA A 123 13.42 2.80 -29.18
C ALA A 123 13.32 1.46 -28.46
N PHE A 124 12.76 1.50 -27.26
CA PHE A 124 12.52 0.34 -26.41
C PHE A 124 11.02 0.15 -26.16
N TRP A 125 10.55 -1.08 -26.25
CA TRP A 125 9.19 -1.49 -25.93
C TRP A 125 9.18 -2.43 -24.74
N SER A 126 8.18 -2.32 -23.88
CA SER A 126 7.95 -3.24 -22.78
C SER A 126 6.49 -3.67 -22.71
N PHE A 127 6.28 -4.89 -22.30
CA PHE A 127 4.96 -5.45 -22.00
C PHE A 127 5.03 -6.15 -20.64
N ASP A 128 4.04 -5.91 -19.78
CA ASP A 128 3.89 -6.61 -18.51
C ASP A 128 2.43 -7.05 -18.35
N LEU A 129 2.24 -8.27 -17.88
CA LEU A 129 0.99 -8.82 -17.40
C LEU A 129 1.19 -9.21 -15.93
N GLY A 130 0.34 -8.77 -15.02
CA GLY A 130 0.55 -9.02 -13.62
C GLY A 130 -0.71 -8.90 -12.79
N LEU A 131 -0.53 -9.15 -11.49
CA LEU A 131 -1.55 -8.99 -10.47
C LEU A 131 -1.17 -7.83 -9.56
N LYS A 132 -2.15 -7.06 -9.15
CA LYS A 132 -2.01 -5.98 -8.18
C LYS A 132 -3.10 -6.07 -7.13
N LEU A 133 -2.70 -5.99 -5.88
CA LEU A 133 -3.57 -5.87 -4.74
C LEU A 133 -3.06 -4.71 -3.89
N ASP A 134 -3.91 -3.77 -3.59
CA ASP A 134 -3.60 -2.69 -2.68
C ASP A 134 -4.78 -2.41 -1.75
N GLY A 135 -4.46 -1.93 -0.56
CA GLY A 135 -5.45 -1.56 0.42
C GLY A 135 -4.91 -0.65 1.50
N THR A 136 -5.85 -0.13 2.24
CA THR A 136 -5.62 0.77 3.37
C THR A 136 -6.53 0.34 4.51
N PHE A 137 -5.99 0.37 5.72
CA PHE A 137 -6.73 0.19 6.96
C PHE A 137 -6.42 1.37 7.88
N GLY A 138 -7.44 2.16 8.20
CA GLY A 138 -7.37 3.26 9.15
C GLY A 138 -8.14 2.95 10.42
N VAL A 139 -7.66 3.43 11.56
CA VAL A 139 -8.35 3.32 12.85
C VAL A 139 -8.52 4.71 13.45
N PRO A 140 -9.72 5.07 13.97
CA PRO A 140 -9.91 6.34 14.63
C PRO A 140 -8.91 6.52 15.78
N ARG A 141 -8.20 7.62 15.77
CA ARG A 141 -7.27 7.98 16.86
C ARG A 141 -7.94 8.01 18.21
N ASP A 142 -9.14 8.58 18.23
CA ASP A 142 -9.89 8.79 19.48
C ASP A 142 -10.37 7.48 20.10
N LEU A 143 -10.50 6.41 19.32
CA LEU A 143 -10.77 5.07 19.84
C LEU A 143 -9.63 4.59 20.75
N PHE A 144 -8.38 4.80 20.38
CA PHE A 144 -7.22 4.45 21.20
C PHE A 144 -7.14 5.34 22.45
N ILE A 145 -7.50 6.63 22.33
CA ILE A 145 -7.55 7.56 23.46
C ILE A 145 -8.64 7.12 24.45
N PHE A 146 -9.81 6.76 23.96
CA PHE A 146 -10.89 6.20 24.76
C PHE A 146 -10.44 4.92 25.51
N MET A 147 -9.82 3.98 24.82
CA MET A 147 -9.31 2.76 25.45
C MET A 147 -8.31 3.05 26.58
N LYS A 148 -7.53 4.14 26.45
CA LYS A 148 -6.56 4.56 27.48
C LYS A 148 -7.19 5.28 28.66
N GLN A 149 -8.16 6.15 28.41
CA GLN A 149 -8.74 7.05 29.41
C GLN A 149 -10.00 6.49 30.07
N GLY A 150 -10.69 5.57 29.41
CA GLY A 150 -12.01 5.09 29.80
C GLY A 150 -13.10 6.13 29.53
N MET A 151 -14.21 6.01 30.26
CA MET A 151 -15.34 6.94 30.22
C MET A 151 -15.16 8.03 31.25
N PRO A 152 -14.89 9.27 30.84
CA PRO A 152 -14.84 10.40 31.77
C PRO A 152 -16.24 10.93 32.10
N ASP A 153 -16.34 11.59 33.22
CA ASP A 153 -17.47 12.44 33.63
C ASP A 153 -16.96 13.88 33.65
N PRO A 154 -17.47 14.79 32.88
CA PRO A 154 -18.68 14.84 32.06
C PRO A 154 -18.60 14.15 30.68
N GLU A 155 -19.70 14.24 29.93
CA GLU A 155 -19.82 13.68 28.57
C GLU A 155 -18.63 14.03 27.69
N GLN A 156 -18.05 13.01 27.06
CA GLN A 156 -16.96 13.16 26.13
C GLN A 156 -17.40 12.72 24.74
N VAL A 157 -16.98 13.49 23.73
CA VAL A 157 -17.20 13.18 22.33
C VAL A 157 -15.91 12.68 21.71
N TYR A 158 -15.96 11.49 21.10
CA TYR A 158 -14.86 10.88 20.38
C TYR A 158 -15.17 10.87 18.88
N SER A 159 -14.21 11.29 18.06
CA SER A 159 -14.33 11.20 16.61
C SER A 159 -14.06 9.78 16.15
N LEU A 160 -14.97 9.23 15.35
CA LEU A 160 -14.78 7.97 14.65
C LEU A 160 -14.20 8.19 13.24
N SER A 161 -13.93 9.43 12.86
CA SER A 161 -13.29 9.79 11.59
C SER A 161 -11.92 9.16 11.50
N GLY A 162 -11.59 8.62 10.32
CA GLY A 162 -10.33 7.91 10.09
C GLY A 162 -10.46 6.39 10.23
N PHE A 163 -11.67 5.86 10.46
CA PHE A 163 -11.94 4.47 10.15
C PHE A 163 -12.12 4.35 8.64
N ASP A 164 -11.12 3.78 7.99
CA ASP A 164 -11.06 3.61 6.56
C ASP A 164 -10.61 2.19 6.25
N ILE A 165 -11.40 1.46 5.47
CA ILE A 165 -11.03 0.16 4.92
C ILE A 165 -11.17 0.26 3.42
N TYR A 166 -10.08 0.09 2.69
CA TYR A 166 -10.09 0.00 1.24
C TYR A 166 -9.23 -1.17 0.80
N GLN A 167 -9.74 -1.95 -0.13
CA GLN A 167 -8.99 -3.04 -0.74
C GLN A 167 -9.43 -3.21 -2.19
N THR A 168 -8.46 -3.30 -3.10
CA THR A 168 -8.70 -3.55 -4.52
C THR A 168 -7.74 -4.62 -5.01
N SER A 169 -8.28 -5.63 -5.69
CA SER A 169 -7.48 -6.63 -6.40
C SER A 169 -7.76 -6.55 -7.90
N SER A 170 -6.72 -6.56 -8.70
CA SER A 170 -6.84 -6.47 -10.16
C SER A 170 -5.78 -7.28 -10.89
N VAL A 171 -6.14 -7.79 -12.04
CA VAL A 171 -5.19 -8.20 -13.08
C VAL A 171 -4.90 -6.98 -13.95
N TYR A 172 -3.66 -6.81 -14.39
CA TYR A 172 -3.33 -5.72 -15.31
C TYR A 172 -2.48 -6.21 -16.47
N ALA A 173 -2.65 -5.55 -17.62
CA ALA A 173 -1.74 -5.63 -18.75
C ALA A 173 -1.20 -4.23 -19.05
N SER A 174 0.07 -4.11 -19.36
CA SER A 174 0.69 -2.83 -19.68
C SER A 174 1.52 -2.89 -20.96
N LEU A 175 1.52 -1.79 -21.72
CA LEU A 175 2.36 -1.60 -22.90
C LEU A 175 3.12 -0.29 -22.76
N GLY A 176 4.44 -0.36 -22.72
CA GLY A 176 5.33 0.78 -22.56
C GLY A 176 6.21 1.02 -23.78
N HIS A 177 6.50 2.30 -24.02
CA HIS A 177 7.45 2.74 -25.03
C HIS A 177 8.37 3.81 -24.46
N SER A 178 9.67 3.63 -24.64
CA SER A 178 10.70 4.62 -24.29
C SER A 178 11.51 4.97 -25.54
N ARG A 179 11.82 6.26 -25.70
CA ARG A 179 12.56 6.75 -26.85
C ARG A 179 13.66 7.72 -26.45
N ASP A 180 14.86 7.46 -26.98
CA ASP A 180 15.97 8.40 -26.91
C ASP A 180 15.75 9.51 -27.94
N LEU A 181 15.74 10.75 -27.47
CA LEU A 181 15.56 11.96 -28.25
C LEU A 181 16.85 12.77 -28.40
N SER A 182 18.01 12.15 -28.16
CA SER A 182 19.32 12.79 -28.22
C SER A 182 19.65 13.44 -29.58
N ARG A 183 18.93 13.08 -30.62
CA ARG A 183 19.00 13.75 -31.94
C ARG A 183 18.49 15.20 -31.89
N TRP A 184 17.54 15.48 -30.99
CA TRP A 184 16.94 16.82 -30.85
C TRP A 184 17.47 17.54 -29.60
N VAL A 185 17.54 16.84 -28.48
CA VAL A 185 18.06 17.35 -27.22
C VAL A 185 19.02 16.30 -26.65
N LYS A 186 20.33 16.58 -26.74
CA LYS A 186 21.38 15.66 -26.31
C LYS A 186 21.15 15.19 -24.86
N GLY A 187 21.09 13.89 -24.66
CA GLY A 187 20.89 13.27 -23.35
C GLY A 187 19.44 13.19 -22.87
N LEU A 188 18.45 13.55 -23.71
CA LEU A 188 17.02 13.45 -23.36
C LEU A 188 16.46 12.09 -23.81
N ARG A 189 15.79 11.40 -22.89
CA ARG A 189 14.95 10.23 -23.12
C ARG A 189 13.57 10.46 -22.53
N VAL A 190 12.53 10.03 -23.24
CA VAL A 190 11.14 10.11 -22.77
C VAL A 190 10.47 8.74 -22.85
N GLY A 191 9.45 8.53 -22.05
CA GLY A 191 8.70 7.30 -22.06
C GLY A 191 7.25 7.49 -21.67
N ALA A 192 6.41 6.60 -22.20
CA ALA A 192 5.01 6.50 -21.82
C ALA A 192 4.64 5.01 -21.70
N LYS A 193 3.70 4.70 -20.80
CA LYS A 193 3.14 3.35 -20.63
C LYS A 193 1.63 3.48 -20.47
N PHE A 194 0.91 2.64 -21.19
CA PHE A 194 -0.53 2.44 -21.00
C PHE A 194 -0.77 1.18 -20.19
N LYS A 195 -1.69 1.24 -19.23
CA LYS A 195 -2.09 0.13 -18.39
C LYS A 195 -3.59 -0.09 -18.51
N PHE A 196 -4.00 -1.32 -18.72
CA PHE A 196 -5.37 -1.77 -18.68
C PHE A 196 -5.55 -2.68 -17.47
N TYR A 197 -6.57 -2.41 -16.64
CA TYR A 197 -6.87 -3.14 -15.43
C TYR A 197 -8.20 -3.87 -15.55
N VAL A 198 -8.23 -5.08 -15.01
CA VAL A 198 -9.44 -5.87 -14.79
C VAL A 198 -9.56 -6.12 -13.29
N PRO A 199 -10.23 -5.23 -12.53
CA PRO A 199 -10.46 -5.45 -11.11
C PRO A 199 -11.37 -6.67 -10.90
N VAL A 200 -10.99 -7.50 -9.94
CA VAL A 200 -11.76 -8.68 -9.50
C VAL A 200 -12.67 -8.31 -8.33
N ASN A 201 -12.18 -7.44 -7.46
CA ASN A 201 -12.95 -6.91 -6.35
C ASN A 201 -12.46 -5.51 -5.93
N HIS A 202 -13.39 -4.78 -5.36
CA HIS A 202 -13.11 -3.59 -4.53
C HIS A 202 -14.04 -3.58 -3.35
N ILE A 203 -13.48 -3.36 -2.18
CA ILE A 203 -14.19 -3.14 -0.92
C ILE A 203 -13.72 -1.81 -0.38
N GLY A 204 -14.65 -0.92 -0.09
CA GLY A 204 -14.39 0.37 0.53
C GLY A 204 -15.39 0.63 1.65
N MET A 205 -14.92 1.11 2.80
CA MET A 205 -15.75 1.58 3.90
C MET A 205 -15.05 2.74 4.59
N THR A 206 -15.79 3.77 4.91
CA THR A 206 -15.30 4.91 5.68
C THR A 206 -16.37 5.40 6.65
N LEU A 207 -15.94 5.75 7.86
CA LEU A 207 -16.73 6.49 8.84
C LEU A 207 -16.32 7.97 8.77
N GLY A 208 -16.89 8.75 7.87
CA GLY A 208 -16.57 10.16 7.66
C GLY A 208 -16.60 10.99 8.96
N ASP A 209 -17.50 11.95 9.08
CA ASP A 209 -17.64 12.79 10.29
C ASP A 209 -18.49 12.11 11.38
N SER A 210 -18.27 10.82 11.62
CA SER A 210 -18.96 10.05 12.64
C SER A 210 -18.40 10.35 14.03
N GLN A 211 -19.25 10.33 15.04
CA GLN A 211 -18.91 10.69 16.42
C GLN A 211 -19.56 9.71 17.41
N LEU A 212 -18.87 9.44 18.49
CA LEU A 212 -19.35 8.70 19.64
C LEU A 212 -19.35 9.61 20.86
N SER A 213 -20.54 9.92 21.39
CA SER A 213 -20.71 10.63 22.66
C SER A 213 -21.04 9.62 23.74
N MET A 214 -20.38 9.71 24.88
CA MET A 214 -20.48 8.73 25.95
C MET A 214 -20.70 9.42 27.30
N THR A 215 -21.72 8.99 27.99
CA THR A 215 -21.96 9.29 29.43
C THR A 215 -22.04 7.97 30.19
N GLN A 216 -22.14 8.03 31.52
CA GLN A 216 -22.32 6.82 32.35
C GLN A 216 -23.61 6.05 32.01
N ASP A 217 -24.67 6.77 31.60
CA ASP A 217 -25.99 6.19 31.39
C ASP A 217 -26.39 6.01 29.94
N LYS A 218 -25.69 6.69 29.01
CA LYS A 218 -26.11 6.74 27.61
C LYS A 218 -24.92 6.94 26.66
N TRP A 219 -24.88 6.13 25.63
CA TRP A 219 -24.00 6.33 24.49
C TRP A 219 -24.82 6.79 23.29
N THR A 220 -24.31 7.75 22.55
CA THR A 220 -24.93 8.24 21.32
C THR A 220 -23.92 8.15 20.20
N VAL A 221 -24.27 7.43 19.15
CA VAL A 221 -23.46 7.31 17.94
C VAL A 221 -24.12 8.14 16.84
N LYS A 222 -23.41 9.14 16.37
CA LYS A 222 -23.79 9.88 15.17
C LYS A 222 -22.98 9.35 14.01
N THR A 223 -23.65 8.78 13.03
CA THR A 223 -22.99 8.15 11.88
C THR A 223 -23.04 9.05 10.64
N ASN A 224 -21.94 9.05 9.90
CA ASN A 224 -21.83 9.53 8.52
C ASN A 224 -20.87 8.59 7.81
N ALA A 225 -21.40 7.43 7.45
CA ALA A 225 -20.62 6.33 6.90
C ALA A 225 -20.98 6.06 5.46
N SER A 226 -20.03 5.53 4.70
CA SER A 226 -20.29 5.00 3.39
C SER A 226 -19.51 3.69 3.18
N ALA A 227 -20.13 2.75 2.46
CA ALA A 227 -19.49 1.52 2.07
C ALA A 227 -19.74 1.22 0.59
N VAL A 228 -18.78 0.59 -0.05
CA VAL A 228 -18.84 0.16 -1.45
C VAL A 228 -18.35 -1.26 -1.56
N LEU A 229 -19.13 -2.10 -2.20
CA LEU A 229 -18.77 -3.47 -2.50
C LEU A 229 -18.92 -3.72 -4.00
N ALA A 230 -17.81 -3.81 -4.71
CA ALA A 230 -17.77 -4.08 -6.14
C ALA A 230 -17.04 -5.40 -6.39
N THR A 231 -17.80 -6.48 -6.47
CA THR A 231 -17.28 -7.84 -6.69
C THR A 231 -18.38 -8.71 -7.29
N SER A 232 -18.01 -9.77 -7.98
CA SER A 232 -18.94 -10.75 -8.55
C SER A 232 -19.24 -11.94 -7.64
N PHE A 233 -18.41 -12.17 -6.62
CA PHE A 233 -18.46 -13.36 -5.77
C PHE A 233 -18.90 -13.10 -4.33
N LEU A 234 -19.09 -11.83 -3.95
CA LEU A 234 -19.54 -11.42 -2.62
C LEU A 234 -20.69 -10.43 -2.77
N LYS A 235 -21.76 -10.65 -2.02
CA LYS A 235 -22.91 -9.73 -1.89
C LYS A 235 -23.15 -9.45 -0.43
N MET A 236 -23.57 -8.24 -0.12
CA MET A 236 -24.00 -7.82 1.20
C MET A 236 -25.51 -7.68 1.22
N HIS A 237 -26.15 -8.18 2.27
CA HIS A 237 -27.60 -8.15 2.51
C HIS A 237 -27.87 -7.31 3.76
N PRO A 238 -28.09 -5.98 3.63
CA PRO A 238 -28.30 -5.09 4.80
C PRO A 238 -29.52 -5.49 5.63
N GLU A 239 -30.55 -6.07 5.02
CA GLU A 239 -31.73 -6.56 5.69
C GLU A 239 -31.45 -7.63 6.76
N ALA A 240 -30.29 -8.30 6.66
CA ALA A 240 -29.86 -9.24 7.67
C ALA A 240 -29.32 -8.58 8.96
N MET A 241 -29.01 -7.28 8.92
CA MET A 241 -28.58 -6.52 10.09
C MET A 241 -29.72 -6.22 11.05
N THR A 242 -30.94 -6.09 10.54
CA THR A 242 -32.13 -5.76 11.35
C THR A 242 -32.71 -6.97 12.12
N GLY A 243 -32.16 -8.17 11.89
CA GLY A 243 -32.66 -9.40 12.52
C GLY A 243 -34.01 -9.89 12.00
N GLU A 244 -34.60 -9.24 10.99
CA GLU A 244 -35.87 -9.57 10.40
C GLU A 244 -35.78 -10.64 9.28
N SER A 245 -34.55 -10.97 8.85
CA SER A 245 -34.29 -11.89 7.74
C SER A 245 -33.43 -13.09 8.19
N GLU A 246 -33.78 -14.30 7.72
CA GLU A 246 -32.91 -15.49 7.86
C GLU A 246 -31.74 -15.47 6.88
N THR A 247 -31.58 -14.42 6.07
CA THR A 247 -30.51 -14.28 5.09
C THR A 247 -29.18 -13.98 5.80
N GLU A 248 -28.10 -14.61 5.35
CA GLU A 248 -26.74 -14.27 5.86
C GLU A 248 -26.35 -12.87 5.39
N LEU A 249 -25.74 -12.06 6.27
CA LEU A 249 -25.29 -10.71 5.98
C LEU A 249 -24.35 -10.65 4.76
N LEU A 250 -23.49 -11.66 4.60
CA LEU A 250 -22.57 -11.80 3.50
C LEU A 250 -22.78 -13.14 2.78
N ASP A 251 -23.23 -13.09 1.52
CA ASP A 251 -23.29 -14.24 0.64
C ASP A 251 -22.03 -14.32 -0.21
N MET A 252 -21.25 -15.39 -0.03
CA MET A 252 -20.01 -15.63 -0.75
C MET A 252 -20.11 -16.83 -1.67
N ASN A 253 -19.96 -16.58 -2.96
CA ASN A 253 -19.95 -17.64 -3.97
C ASN A 253 -18.69 -17.56 -4.83
N PHE A 254 -17.65 -18.26 -4.43
CA PHE A 254 -16.37 -18.27 -5.15
C PHE A 254 -16.42 -18.88 -6.56
N ALA A 255 -17.50 -19.61 -6.92
CA ALA A 255 -17.68 -20.06 -8.27
C ALA A 255 -17.98 -18.91 -9.25
N ASN A 256 -18.39 -17.76 -8.74
CA ASN A 256 -18.71 -16.55 -9.50
C ASN A 256 -17.53 -15.55 -9.58
N ILE A 257 -16.29 -15.96 -9.25
CA ILE A 257 -15.15 -15.06 -9.39
C ILE A 257 -15.00 -14.62 -10.84
N GLY A 258 -15.09 -13.30 -11.05
CA GLY A 258 -15.00 -12.70 -12.38
C GLY A 258 -14.70 -11.21 -12.31
N PRO A 259 -14.63 -10.53 -13.47
CA PRO A 259 -14.38 -9.10 -13.53
C PRO A 259 -15.47 -8.29 -12.80
N ALA A 260 -15.08 -7.46 -11.85
CA ALA A 260 -15.96 -6.50 -11.20
C ALA A 260 -16.10 -5.19 -12.01
N GLY A 261 -15.18 -4.96 -12.95
CA GLY A 261 -15.16 -3.76 -13.77
C GLY A 261 -13.99 -3.74 -14.73
N TYR A 262 -13.57 -2.56 -15.11
CA TYR A 262 -12.37 -2.30 -15.90
C TYR A 262 -11.68 -1.02 -15.41
N GLY A 263 -10.45 -0.82 -15.81
CA GLY A 263 -9.71 0.41 -15.50
C GLY A 263 -8.62 0.67 -16.51
N PHE A 264 -8.14 1.88 -16.53
CA PHE A 264 -6.96 2.23 -17.31
C PHE A 264 -6.16 3.33 -16.62
N ALA A 265 -4.87 3.31 -16.87
CA ALA A 265 -3.96 4.36 -16.42
C ALA A 265 -2.83 4.59 -17.42
N PHE A 266 -2.18 5.74 -17.29
CA PHE A 266 -1.02 6.13 -18.05
C PHE A 266 0.15 6.40 -17.11
N ASP A 267 1.33 6.01 -17.54
CA ASP A 267 2.58 6.44 -16.96
C ASP A 267 3.30 7.34 -17.98
N LEU A 268 3.87 8.43 -17.49
CA LEU A 268 4.68 9.36 -18.27
C LEU A 268 6.01 9.55 -17.58
N GLY A 269 7.09 9.66 -18.35
CA GLY A 269 8.40 9.85 -17.76
C GLY A 269 9.39 10.53 -18.70
N ALA A 270 10.38 11.15 -18.09
CA ALA A 270 11.51 11.77 -18.77
C ALA A 270 12.79 11.53 -17.96
N GLU A 271 13.90 11.43 -18.66
CA GLU A 271 15.26 11.37 -18.15
C GLU A 271 16.13 12.32 -18.98
N TYR A 272 16.93 13.13 -18.30
CA TYR A 272 17.85 14.07 -18.97
C TYR A 272 19.24 13.95 -18.36
N ARG A 273 20.21 13.48 -19.15
CA ARG A 273 21.61 13.37 -18.78
C ARG A 273 22.40 14.56 -19.28
N LEU A 274 23.07 15.29 -18.38
CA LEU A 274 23.94 16.37 -18.74
C LEU A 274 25.17 15.88 -19.50
N ASN A 275 25.51 16.60 -20.60
CA ASN A 275 26.69 16.34 -21.43
C ASN A 275 27.38 17.68 -21.68
N VAL A 276 27.98 18.25 -20.65
CA VAL A 276 28.54 19.62 -20.68
C VAL A 276 30.06 19.68 -20.56
N GLY A 277 30.71 18.49 -20.39
CA GLY A 277 32.17 18.40 -20.30
C GLY A 277 32.77 19.08 -19.06
N SER A 278 31.99 19.18 -17.98
CA SER A 278 32.40 19.80 -16.71
C SER A 278 32.34 18.80 -15.56
N VAL A 279 32.59 19.23 -14.34
CA VAL A 279 32.52 18.39 -13.12
C VAL A 279 31.15 17.73 -12.95
N VAL A 280 30.08 18.34 -13.45
CA VAL A 280 28.69 17.83 -13.39
C VAL A 280 28.32 16.99 -14.63
N ASP A 281 29.28 16.64 -15.47
CA ASP A 281 29.02 15.81 -16.65
C ASP A 281 28.51 14.43 -16.24
N GLY A 282 27.49 13.96 -16.94
CA GLY A 282 26.81 12.71 -16.60
C GLY A 282 25.75 12.80 -15.51
N MET A 283 25.58 13.96 -14.85
CA MET A 283 24.49 14.17 -13.91
C MET A 283 23.14 13.97 -14.61
N THR A 284 22.26 13.19 -14.00
CA THR A 284 20.99 12.79 -14.58
C THR A 284 19.84 13.35 -13.77
N PHE A 285 18.90 14.02 -14.44
CA PHE A 285 17.63 14.47 -13.90
C PHE A 285 16.52 13.60 -14.44
N SER A 286 15.56 13.26 -13.61
CA SER A 286 14.44 12.42 -14.02
C SER A 286 13.14 12.84 -13.38
N LEU A 287 12.06 12.71 -14.12
CA LEU A 287 10.70 13.01 -13.66
C LEU A 287 9.75 11.93 -14.20
N ALA A 288 8.85 11.44 -13.35
CA ALA A 288 7.80 10.53 -13.78
C ALA A 288 6.52 10.75 -13.01
N ALA A 289 5.40 10.49 -13.67
CA ALA A 289 4.09 10.34 -13.07
C ALA A 289 3.53 8.99 -13.53
N THR A 290 3.18 8.13 -12.60
CA THR A 290 2.69 6.77 -12.89
C THR A 290 1.31 6.54 -12.33
N ASP A 291 0.61 5.52 -12.85
CA ASP A 291 -0.74 5.14 -12.44
C ASP A 291 -1.77 6.30 -12.54
N LEU A 292 -1.62 7.18 -13.54
CA LEU A 292 -2.57 8.28 -13.80
C LEU A 292 -3.85 7.73 -14.44
N GLY A 293 -4.84 7.34 -13.63
CA GLY A 293 -6.05 6.71 -14.15
C GLY A 293 -7.13 6.41 -13.13
N ALA A 294 -8.06 5.56 -13.53
CA ALA A 294 -9.18 5.14 -12.69
C ALA A 294 -9.67 3.73 -13.01
N TYR A 295 -10.25 3.09 -12.00
CA TYR A 295 -11.12 1.93 -12.10
C TYR A 295 -12.57 2.37 -12.28
N PHE A 296 -13.34 1.60 -13.03
CA PHE A 296 -14.78 1.79 -13.31
C PHE A 296 -15.51 0.48 -13.03
N PHE A 297 -16.26 0.48 -11.95
CA PHE A 297 -17.09 -0.65 -11.53
C PHE A 297 -18.53 -0.42 -12.03
N LYS A 298 -19.14 -1.43 -12.65
CA LYS A 298 -20.47 -1.32 -13.26
C LYS A 298 -21.61 -1.83 -12.38
N SER A 299 -21.26 -2.65 -11.36
CA SER A 299 -22.23 -3.34 -10.51
C SER A 299 -21.75 -3.30 -9.07
N ALA A 300 -21.52 -2.08 -8.54
CA ALA A 300 -21.14 -1.87 -7.16
C ALA A 300 -22.41 -1.72 -6.30
N GLN A 301 -22.48 -2.47 -5.21
CA GLN A 301 -23.39 -2.16 -4.12
C GLN A 301 -22.81 -0.98 -3.35
N GLN A 302 -23.60 0.04 -3.11
CA GLN A 302 -23.19 1.22 -2.36
C GLN A 302 -24.15 1.40 -1.21
N PHE A 303 -23.59 1.65 -0.02
CA PHE A 303 -24.34 1.80 1.21
C PHE A 303 -23.96 3.12 1.86
N ALA A 304 -24.93 3.75 2.48
CA ALA A 304 -24.71 4.96 3.26
C ALA A 304 -25.45 4.82 4.60
N SER A 305 -24.86 5.40 5.61
CA SER A 305 -25.48 5.56 6.92
C SER A 305 -25.38 7.02 7.31
N SER A 306 -26.49 7.63 7.63
CA SER A 306 -26.53 9.00 8.15
C SER A 306 -27.64 9.06 9.20
N GLY A 307 -27.28 9.07 10.45
CA GLY A 307 -28.26 9.06 11.54
C GLY A 307 -27.63 9.30 12.88
N GLU A 308 -28.46 9.30 13.89
CA GLU A 308 -28.08 9.34 15.27
C GLU A 308 -28.83 8.22 16.00
N ALA A 309 -28.09 7.28 16.55
CA ALA A 309 -28.62 6.19 17.34
C ALA A 309 -28.12 6.33 18.79
N ALA A 310 -29.02 6.04 19.72
CA ALA A 310 -28.72 6.08 21.13
C ALA A 310 -28.80 4.68 21.73
N TYR A 311 -27.78 4.35 22.51
CA TYR A 311 -27.66 3.09 23.21
C TYR A 311 -27.63 3.32 24.71
N GLU A 312 -28.57 2.72 25.47
CA GLU A 312 -28.73 2.92 26.90
C GLU A 312 -27.89 1.94 27.74
N GLY A 313 -26.64 1.77 27.33
CA GLY A 313 -25.65 1.00 28.08
C GLY A 313 -25.57 -0.49 27.72
N LEU A 314 -24.41 -1.07 27.88
CA LEU A 314 -24.16 -2.51 27.86
C LEU A 314 -24.67 -3.09 29.19
N LYS A 315 -25.88 -3.60 29.19
CA LYS A 315 -26.54 -4.06 30.45
C LYS A 315 -25.96 -5.35 31.03
N ASP A 316 -25.17 -6.11 30.27
CA ASP A 316 -24.74 -7.46 30.65
C ASP A 316 -23.27 -7.79 30.32
N ILE A 317 -22.35 -6.82 30.40
CA ILE A 317 -20.92 -7.15 30.35
C ILE A 317 -20.43 -7.53 31.75
N GLU A 318 -20.42 -8.79 32.07
CA GLU A 318 -19.76 -9.30 33.28
C GLU A 318 -18.23 -9.34 33.05
N PHE A 319 -17.51 -8.43 33.70
CA PHE A 319 -16.06 -8.45 33.80
C PHE A 319 -15.63 -9.42 34.91
N GLY A 320 -15.67 -10.72 34.64
CA GLY A 320 -15.26 -11.70 35.65
C GLY A 320 -15.08 -13.12 35.09
N GLY A 321 -13.89 -13.67 35.24
CA GLY A 321 -13.54 -15.08 35.14
C GLY A 321 -13.81 -15.75 33.78
N ASN A 322 -12.78 -16.09 33.02
CA ASN A 322 -12.81 -16.73 31.70
C ASN A 322 -13.43 -15.86 30.57
N MET A 323 -12.95 -14.63 30.46
CA MET A 323 -13.33 -13.77 29.33
C MET A 323 -12.77 -14.31 28.03
N ASP A 324 -13.62 -14.72 27.11
CA ASP A 324 -13.29 -14.75 25.71
C ASP A 324 -13.36 -13.29 25.17
N PHE A 325 -12.21 -12.61 25.17
CA PHE A 325 -12.05 -11.23 24.69
C PHE A 325 -12.59 -11.09 23.25
N THR A 326 -12.54 -12.17 22.49
CA THR A 326 -13.04 -12.25 21.12
C THR A 326 -14.57 -12.20 21.06
N GLU A 327 -15.25 -12.85 21.99
CA GLU A 327 -16.72 -12.91 22.04
C GLU A 327 -17.33 -11.54 22.42
N ASN A 328 -16.70 -10.82 23.33
CA ASN A 328 -17.14 -9.48 23.75
C ASN A 328 -16.87 -8.39 22.68
N ILE A 329 -15.72 -8.46 21.97
CA ILE A 329 -15.47 -7.56 20.83
C ILE A 329 -16.45 -7.84 19.71
N ASN A 330 -16.83 -9.08 19.49
CA ASN A 330 -17.79 -9.46 18.48
C ASN A 330 -19.17 -8.92 18.77
N ALA A 331 -19.66 -9.06 20.00
CA ALA A 331 -20.94 -8.49 20.42
C ALA A 331 -20.96 -6.96 20.26
N LEU A 332 -19.89 -6.28 20.70
CA LEU A 332 -19.74 -4.84 20.53
C LEU A 332 -19.72 -4.41 19.06
N MET A 333 -19.09 -5.21 18.19
CA MET A 333 -19.06 -4.94 16.75
C MET A 333 -20.43 -5.17 16.11
N ASP A 334 -21.15 -6.20 16.51
CA ASP A 334 -22.51 -6.48 16.02
C ASP A 334 -23.47 -5.35 16.45
N ASP A 335 -23.41 -4.90 17.69
CA ASP A 335 -24.17 -3.76 18.19
C ASP A 335 -23.80 -2.46 17.46
N PHE A 336 -22.52 -2.25 17.19
CA PHE A 336 -22.04 -1.07 16.45
C PHE A 336 -22.53 -1.09 14.99
N LEU A 337 -22.50 -2.24 14.32
CA LEU A 337 -23.01 -2.39 12.97
C LEU A 337 -24.54 -2.22 12.89
N ALA A 338 -25.27 -2.71 13.90
CA ALA A 338 -26.70 -2.49 14.02
C ALA A 338 -27.05 -1.00 14.27
N LEU A 339 -26.22 -0.28 15.06
CA LEU A 339 -26.36 1.17 15.28
C LEU A 339 -26.00 2.00 14.05
N ALA A 340 -25.19 1.45 13.13
CA ALA A 340 -24.75 2.17 11.94
C ALA A 340 -25.83 2.27 10.86
N ASP A 341 -26.89 1.49 10.93
CA ASP A 341 -28.09 1.51 10.05
C ASP A 341 -27.75 1.82 8.58
N PHE A 342 -27.03 0.89 7.94
CA PHE A 342 -26.61 1.05 6.55
C PHE A 342 -27.76 0.78 5.60
N GLU A 343 -28.15 1.78 4.84
CA GLU A 343 -29.11 1.65 3.76
C GLU A 343 -28.43 1.51 2.39
N GLU A 344 -28.93 0.63 1.53
CA GLU A 344 -28.44 0.54 0.15
C GLU A 344 -28.87 1.79 -0.64
N VAL A 345 -27.91 2.45 -1.27
CA VAL A 345 -28.15 3.63 -2.12
C VAL A 345 -28.79 3.16 -3.42
N THR A 346 -30.12 3.22 -3.47
CA THR A 346 -30.93 2.76 -4.62
C THR A 346 -30.53 3.49 -5.91
N GLY A 347 -30.28 2.71 -6.98
CA GLY A 347 -29.95 3.23 -8.31
C GLY A 347 -28.46 3.53 -8.55
N ALA A 348 -27.62 3.55 -7.53
CA ALA A 348 -26.18 3.77 -7.64
C ALA A 348 -25.45 2.45 -7.94
N LYS A 349 -25.37 2.09 -9.22
CA LYS A 349 -24.67 0.85 -9.66
C LYS A 349 -23.25 1.07 -10.16
N SER A 350 -22.90 2.29 -10.53
CA SER A 350 -21.56 2.64 -11.03
C SER A 350 -20.71 3.29 -9.94
N TYR A 351 -19.46 2.86 -9.85
CA TYR A 351 -18.49 3.44 -8.92
C TYR A 351 -17.16 3.68 -9.63
N ARG A 352 -16.52 4.81 -9.34
CA ARG A 352 -15.22 5.19 -9.90
C ARG A 352 -14.21 5.34 -8.78
N LEU A 353 -13.02 4.74 -8.96
CA LEU A 353 -11.93 4.79 -8.01
C LEU A 353 -10.63 5.19 -8.71
N SER A 354 -9.82 6.04 -8.08
CA SER A 354 -8.49 6.37 -8.57
C SER A 354 -7.56 5.16 -8.52
N THR A 355 -6.65 5.02 -9.47
CA THR A 355 -5.61 3.97 -9.47
C THR A 355 -4.45 4.23 -8.50
N GLY A 356 -4.49 5.34 -7.74
CA GLY A 356 -3.44 5.74 -6.81
C GLY A 356 -2.19 6.30 -7.52
N PRO A 357 -2.29 7.47 -8.16
CA PRO A 357 -1.18 8.08 -8.88
C PRO A 357 0.07 8.25 -8.01
N LYS A 358 1.24 8.18 -8.67
CA LYS A 358 2.54 8.37 -8.01
C LYS A 358 3.38 9.34 -8.83
N ILE A 359 4.16 10.17 -8.15
CA ILE A 359 5.10 11.11 -8.76
C ILE A 359 6.50 10.78 -8.26
N TYR A 360 7.47 10.81 -9.17
CA TYR A 360 8.88 10.61 -8.89
C TYR A 360 9.69 11.75 -9.50
N ALA A 361 10.59 12.36 -8.73
CA ALA A 361 11.54 13.36 -9.21
C ALA A 361 12.91 13.00 -8.65
N GLY A 362 13.87 12.73 -9.53
CA GLY A 362 15.18 12.23 -9.16
C GLY A 362 16.33 13.03 -9.76
N VAL A 363 17.42 13.13 -8.99
CA VAL A 363 18.70 13.65 -9.43
C VAL A 363 19.78 12.64 -9.05
N GLU A 364 20.62 12.27 -10.00
CA GLU A 364 21.73 11.33 -9.80
C GLU A 364 23.04 11.96 -10.25
N TYR A 365 24.08 11.79 -9.45
CA TYR A 365 25.45 12.20 -9.76
C TYR A 365 26.36 10.96 -9.82
N PRO A 366 26.84 10.57 -11.01
CA PRO A 366 27.78 9.48 -11.16
C PRO A 366 29.21 9.92 -10.86
N PHE A 367 30.00 9.03 -10.29
CA PHE A 367 31.42 9.24 -10.01
C PHE A 367 32.21 7.95 -10.17
N LEU A 368 33.55 8.03 -10.10
CA LEU A 368 34.45 6.91 -10.33
C LEU A 368 34.18 6.15 -11.66
N LYS A 369 33.99 6.88 -12.76
CA LYS A 369 33.74 6.33 -14.10
C LYS A 369 32.45 5.46 -14.13
N ASP A 370 31.36 5.98 -13.60
CA ASP A 370 30.04 5.33 -13.50
C ASP A 370 30.02 4.03 -12.67
N LYS A 371 31.06 3.77 -11.87
CA LYS A 371 31.07 2.63 -10.93
C LYS A 371 30.31 2.91 -9.64
N MET A 372 30.11 4.15 -9.35
CA MET A 372 29.40 4.63 -8.17
C MET A 372 28.50 5.79 -8.56
N SER A 373 27.38 5.93 -7.87
CA SER A 373 26.54 7.12 -7.98
C SER A 373 25.90 7.46 -6.63
N ALA A 374 25.58 8.73 -6.46
CA ALA A 374 24.74 9.22 -5.37
C ALA A 374 23.48 9.81 -5.99
N GLY A 375 22.33 9.46 -5.44
CA GLY A 375 21.02 9.89 -5.95
C GLY A 375 20.15 10.49 -4.86
N LEU A 376 19.33 11.47 -5.23
CA LEU A 376 18.27 12.02 -4.41
C LEU A 376 16.95 11.85 -5.15
N LEU A 377 16.01 11.13 -4.55
CA LEU A 377 14.70 10.84 -5.11
C LEU A 377 13.60 11.38 -4.20
N TYR A 378 12.78 12.26 -4.72
CA TYR A 378 11.48 12.60 -4.14
C TYR A 378 10.41 11.69 -4.75
N SER A 379 9.56 11.11 -3.91
CA SER A 379 8.39 10.36 -4.36
C SER A 379 7.15 10.76 -3.58
N ALA A 380 6.01 10.85 -4.28
CA ALA A 380 4.70 11.09 -3.71
C ALA A 380 3.71 10.03 -4.21
N LYS A 381 3.00 9.38 -3.29
CA LYS A 381 1.92 8.43 -3.58
C LYS A 381 0.60 8.99 -3.08
N PHE A 382 -0.39 9.05 -3.95
CA PHE A 382 -1.76 9.46 -3.63
C PHE A 382 -2.58 8.20 -3.32
N GLY A 383 -2.57 7.80 -2.04
CA GLY A 383 -3.35 6.65 -1.56
C GLY A 383 -4.83 6.98 -1.36
N TYR A 384 -5.61 5.99 -0.95
CA TYR A 384 -7.06 6.13 -0.74
C TYR A 384 -7.40 7.13 0.37
N SER A 385 -6.74 7.03 1.52
CA SER A 385 -7.02 7.86 2.69
C SER A 385 -5.97 8.93 2.94
N ARG A 386 -4.77 8.77 2.40
CA ARG A 386 -3.64 9.66 2.70
C ARG A 386 -2.65 9.76 1.55
N MET A 387 -1.94 10.87 1.52
CA MET A 387 -0.79 11.08 0.66
C MET A 387 0.49 10.71 1.41
N ILE A 388 1.35 9.92 0.77
CA ILE A 388 2.66 9.53 1.31
C ILE A 388 3.74 10.27 0.51
N ASN A 389 4.49 11.14 1.19
CA ASN A 389 5.64 11.85 0.62
C ASN A 389 6.92 11.29 1.20
N GLU A 390 7.92 11.11 0.37
CA GLU A 390 9.20 10.56 0.77
C GLU A 390 10.35 11.20 0.03
N LEU A 391 11.44 11.46 0.74
CA LEU A 391 12.72 11.86 0.18
C LEU A 391 13.74 10.78 0.49
N THR A 392 14.36 10.22 -0.54
CA THR A 392 15.30 9.10 -0.43
C THR A 392 16.67 9.53 -0.96
N LEU A 393 17.68 9.41 -0.11
CA LEU A 393 19.09 9.53 -0.50
C LEU A 393 19.61 8.12 -0.81
N SER A 394 20.23 7.92 -1.98
CA SER A 394 20.75 6.63 -2.42
C SER A 394 22.24 6.71 -2.69
N TYR A 395 22.93 5.61 -2.39
CA TYR A 395 24.31 5.37 -2.76
C TYR A 395 24.39 4.02 -3.50
N ASN A 396 24.86 4.06 -4.75
CA ASN A 396 24.82 2.91 -5.64
C ASN A 396 26.24 2.52 -6.04
N LEU A 397 26.47 1.21 -6.06
CA LEU A 397 27.76 0.57 -6.39
C LEU A 397 27.53 -0.38 -7.56
N ASN A 398 28.29 -0.16 -8.63
CA ASN A 398 28.33 -1.02 -9.82
C ASN A 398 29.78 -1.53 -10.03
N PRO A 399 30.36 -2.31 -9.08
CA PRO A 399 31.77 -2.68 -9.11
C PRO A 399 32.12 -3.60 -10.27
N ALA A 400 31.12 -4.36 -10.73
CA ALA A 400 31.26 -5.29 -11.84
C ALA A 400 29.99 -5.34 -12.69
N LYS A 401 30.10 -5.73 -13.96
CA LYS A 401 28.95 -5.82 -14.88
C LYS A 401 27.88 -6.87 -14.48
N TRP A 402 28.23 -7.74 -13.56
CA TRP A 402 27.37 -8.83 -13.09
C TRP A 402 26.78 -8.58 -11.67
N PHE A 403 27.21 -7.51 -10.99
CA PHE A 403 26.79 -7.21 -9.64
C PHE A 403 26.53 -5.72 -9.44
N ASN A 404 25.36 -5.39 -8.94
CA ASN A 404 24.96 -4.06 -8.51
C ASN A 404 24.48 -4.13 -7.05
N PHE A 405 24.79 -3.09 -6.31
CA PHE A 405 24.36 -2.93 -4.92
C PHE A 405 23.97 -1.48 -4.67
N GLY A 406 22.82 -1.27 -4.05
CA GLY A 406 22.34 0.04 -3.64
C GLY A 406 21.97 0.04 -2.16
N VAL A 407 22.29 1.14 -1.47
CA VAL A 407 21.79 1.46 -0.15
C VAL A 407 21.03 2.77 -0.25
N ASN A 408 19.88 2.85 0.36
CA ASN A 408 19.06 4.04 0.40
C ASN A 408 18.64 4.38 1.83
N TRP A 409 18.58 5.67 2.10
CA TRP A 409 18.11 6.22 3.34
C TRP A 409 16.91 7.11 3.06
N SER A 410 15.75 6.73 3.60
CA SER A 410 14.49 7.43 3.41
C SER A 410 14.16 8.28 4.64
N PHE A 411 13.80 9.56 4.39
CA PHE A 411 13.44 10.54 5.39
C PHE A 411 12.39 11.49 4.80
N LEU A 412 11.36 11.67 5.30
CA LEU A 412 10.09 12.37 5.18
C LEU A 412 9.00 11.36 5.51
N ASN A 413 7.92 11.79 6.06
CA ASN A 413 6.85 11.04 6.68
C ASN A 413 7.17 10.42 8.04
N ALA A 414 7.98 11.09 8.83
CA ALA A 414 8.21 10.75 10.22
C ALA A 414 9.13 9.54 10.50
N TYR A 415 9.52 8.73 9.49
CA TYR A 415 10.39 7.58 9.74
C TYR A 415 11.67 7.66 8.93
N LYS A 416 12.78 7.46 9.64
CA LYS A 416 14.08 7.24 9.04
C LYS A 416 14.24 5.74 8.84
N THR A 417 14.26 5.29 7.60
CA THR A 417 14.45 3.89 7.26
C THR A 417 15.66 3.73 6.34
N ILE A 418 16.33 2.59 6.48
CA ILE A 418 17.39 2.18 5.57
C ILE A 418 16.84 1.08 4.67
N GLY A 419 17.07 1.23 3.38
CA GLY A 419 16.81 0.21 2.39
C GLY A 419 18.09 -0.26 1.73
N TRP A 420 18.00 -1.38 1.04
CA TRP A 420 19.08 -1.95 0.27
C TRP A 420 18.56 -2.77 -0.89
N MET A 421 19.35 -2.90 -1.93
CA MET A 421 19.05 -3.75 -3.07
C MET A 421 20.33 -4.38 -3.60
N MET A 422 20.24 -5.65 -3.94
CA MET A 422 21.30 -6.39 -4.64
C MET A 422 20.76 -6.96 -5.94
N GLU A 423 21.57 -6.90 -6.97
CA GLU A 423 21.27 -7.44 -8.27
C GLU A 423 22.45 -8.20 -8.82
N PHE A 424 22.20 -9.43 -9.30
CA PHE A 424 23.18 -10.33 -9.87
C PHE A 424 22.79 -10.65 -11.30
N THR A 425 23.70 -10.36 -12.25
CA THR A 425 23.51 -10.66 -13.67
C THR A 425 24.69 -11.46 -14.19
N PRO A 426 24.79 -12.76 -13.88
CA PRO A 426 25.88 -13.61 -14.36
C PRO A 426 25.88 -13.70 -15.88
N LYS A 427 26.98 -14.20 -16.48
CA LYS A 427 27.18 -14.27 -17.94
C LYS A 427 26.11 -15.06 -18.68
N ALA A 428 25.39 -15.95 -18.00
CA ALA A 428 24.31 -16.78 -18.56
C ALA A 428 23.03 -16.01 -18.93
N GLY A 429 22.98 -14.69 -18.73
CA GLY A 429 21.82 -13.88 -19.08
C GLY A 429 20.69 -13.89 -18.04
N VAL A 430 20.86 -14.59 -16.93
CA VAL A 430 19.92 -14.57 -15.82
C VAL A 430 20.19 -13.32 -14.98
N ASN A 431 19.15 -12.58 -14.65
CA ASN A 431 19.20 -11.48 -13.68
C ASN A 431 18.39 -11.89 -12.46
N PHE A 432 19.01 -11.89 -11.30
CA PHE A 432 18.38 -12.09 -10.02
C PHE A 432 18.51 -10.82 -9.19
N PHE A 433 17.44 -10.36 -8.57
CA PHE A 433 17.46 -9.23 -7.65
C PHE A 433 16.70 -9.54 -6.38
N ILE A 434 17.14 -8.93 -5.30
CA ILE A 434 16.49 -8.93 -4.00
C ILE A 434 16.75 -7.61 -3.30
N GLY A 435 15.77 -7.09 -2.57
CA GLY A 435 15.94 -5.87 -1.80
C GLY A 435 14.73 -5.49 -0.97
N SER A 436 14.93 -4.44 -0.20
CA SER A 436 13.93 -3.78 0.63
C SER A 436 14.23 -2.28 0.64
N ASP A 437 13.24 -1.44 0.46
CA ASP A 437 13.39 0.02 0.66
C ASP A 437 13.35 0.39 2.13
N TYR A 438 12.75 -0.48 2.98
CA TYR A 438 12.48 -0.19 4.37
C TYR A 438 12.79 -1.40 5.23
N THR A 439 13.75 -1.25 6.12
CA THR A 439 14.11 -2.26 7.12
C THR A 439 13.89 -1.71 8.51
N PHE A 440 13.55 -2.57 9.45
CA PHE A 440 13.42 -2.18 10.84
C PHE A 440 14.74 -1.63 11.37
N MET A 441 14.70 -0.43 11.95
CA MET A 441 15.87 0.24 12.52
C MET A 441 16.02 -0.01 14.01
N GLU A 442 14.90 -0.20 14.70
CA GLU A 442 14.86 -0.38 16.14
C GLU A 442 14.26 -1.75 16.47
N VAL A 443 15.05 -2.58 17.11
CA VAL A 443 14.64 -3.90 17.59
C VAL A 443 14.95 -3.97 19.07
N MET A 444 13.98 -4.41 19.87
CA MET A 444 14.21 -4.66 21.29
C MET A 444 15.13 -5.89 21.46
N PRO A 445 16.37 -5.76 21.98
CA PRO A 445 17.35 -6.84 21.94
C PRO A 445 16.95 -8.11 22.68
N LYS A 446 16.15 -7.97 23.77
CA LYS A 446 15.76 -9.11 24.62
C LYS A 446 14.78 -10.09 23.96
N ILE A 447 13.93 -9.61 23.05
CA ILE A 447 12.85 -10.41 22.44
C ILE A 447 12.84 -10.31 20.92
N PHE A 448 13.84 -9.65 20.32
CA PHE A 448 13.93 -9.40 18.87
C PHE A 448 12.64 -8.82 18.26
N LEU A 449 11.84 -8.10 19.06
CA LEU A 449 10.62 -7.45 18.59
C LEU A 449 10.98 -6.11 17.95
N PRO A 450 10.58 -5.87 16.69
CA PRO A 450 10.66 -4.53 16.11
C PRO A 450 9.81 -3.56 16.93
N VAL A 451 10.43 -2.49 17.44
CA VAL A 451 9.73 -1.44 18.21
C VAL A 451 9.46 -0.21 17.36
N ASP A 452 9.74 -0.29 16.09
CA ASP A 452 9.40 0.73 15.09
C ASP A 452 7.94 0.67 14.66
N LYS A 453 7.52 1.65 13.87
CA LYS A 453 6.26 1.62 13.16
C LYS A 453 6.34 0.63 11.99
N PHE A 454 5.18 0.13 11.55
CA PHE A 454 5.11 -0.82 10.45
C PHE A 454 5.42 -0.14 9.11
N TRP A 455 6.71 -0.07 8.79
CA TRP A 455 7.20 0.44 7.53
C TRP A 455 8.21 -0.54 6.99
N VAL A 456 7.74 -1.51 6.21
CA VAL A 456 8.56 -2.62 5.71
C VAL A 456 8.10 -3.02 4.33
N ASN A 457 9.05 -3.37 3.47
CA ASN A 457 8.78 -4.05 2.22
C ASN A 457 9.90 -5.05 1.91
N ALA A 458 9.61 -5.98 1.03
CA ALA A 458 10.60 -6.87 0.45
C ALA A 458 10.22 -7.14 -1.00
N ARG A 459 11.21 -7.24 -1.87
CA ARG A 459 11.02 -7.61 -3.26
C ARG A 459 12.16 -8.47 -3.77
N PHE A 460 11.83 -9.45 -4.55
CA PHE A 460 12.81 -10.26 -5.26
C PHE A 460 12.29 -10.63 -6.66
N GLY A 461 13.18 -11.02 -7.52
CA GLY A 461 12.79 -11.50 -8.83
C GLY A 461 13.93 -12.09 -9.63
N LEU A 462 13.54 -12.86 -10.65
CA LEU A 462 14.43 -13.50 -11.58
C LEU A 462 13.95 -13.25 -13.01
N THR A 463 14.79 -12.61 -13.80
CA THR A 463 14.50 -12.30 -15.20
C THR A 463 15.63 -12.78 -16.11
N PHE A 464 15.35 -12.91 -17.39
CA PHE A 464 16.33 -13.37 -18.39
C PHE A 464 16.66 -12.23 -19.33
N ALA A 465 17.93 -11.81 -19.34
CA ALA A 465 18.43 -10.86 -20.31
C ALA A 465 18.75 -11.58 -21.62
N VAL A 466 18.21 -11.09 -22.73
CA VAL A 466 18.33 -11.70 -24.07
C VAL A 466 18.98 -10.71 -25.02
N GLY A 467 19.96 -11.19 -25.78
CA GLY A 467 20.62 -10.40 -26.84
C GLY A 467 21.79 -9.53 -26.37
N THR A 468 22.28 -8.68 -27.26
CA THR A 468 23.41 -7.79 -27.00
C THR A 468 23.00 -6.62 -26.11
N LYS A 469 23.86 -6.32 -25.12
CA LYS A 469 23.68 -5.14 -24.29
C LYS A 469 23.82 -3.87 -25.14
N HIS A 470 22.74 -3.10 -25.26
CA HIS A 470 22.80 -1.76 -25.82
C HIS A 470 23.45 -0.83 -24.80
N ARG A 471 24.47 -0.10 -25.19
CA ARG A 471 24.99 1.04 -24.43
C ARG A 471 24.22 2.27 -24.90
N PRO A 472 23.63 3.06 -23.99
CA PRO A 472 23.12 4.38 -24.35
C PRO A 472 24.23 5.29 -24.82
#